data_8a26c0f8ca982df4b36a1fe6ce61394d
#
_entry.id   8a26c0f8ca982df4b36a1fe6ce61394d
#
_cell.length_a   1.000
_cell.length_b   1.000
_cell.length_c   1.000
_cell.angle_alpha   90.00
_cell.angle_beta   90.00
_cell.angle_gamma   90.00
#
_symmetry.space_group_name_H-M   'P 1'
#
loop_
_entity.id
_entity.type
_entity.pdbx_description
1 polymer ?
#
loop_
_entity_poly.entity_id
_entity_poly.type
_entity_poly.pdbx_seq_one_letter_code
_entity_poly.pdbx_strand_id
1 'polypeptide(L)'
;MIDGCESLNSCLVCNNTDIKEVVDLGTQPLANSFLDKPERDPRYPLRVNACDKCSHLQLSHAVDPKLMYNHYLYRSGTTNTYKEYMKRFAKLSVERYYNMYNKVPSTVLDVGCNDGTQLDQYKALGLTTYGVDPAENLYQYSSKNHTVIQDYFRDDVRFFEQEHFDIIVMQNSFAHQSNPQRFMEDLRDVMHNNSLLYIQTSQADMVRNNEFDTIYHEHVNFYCANSMKHLVEQAGLTIVDLSLIHI
;
A
#
# COMPACT_ATOMS: atom_id res chain seq x y z
N MET A 1 1.86 -21.26 -18.41
CA MET A 1 1.55 -20.15 -17.49
C MET A 1 1.27 -20.79 -16.13
N ILE A 2 1.77 -20.18 -15.07
CA ILE A 2 1.47 -20.62 -13.69
C ILE A 2 0.11 -20.01 -13.37
N ASP A 3 -0.84 -20.83 -12.90
CA ASP A 3 -2.18 -20.37 -12.56
C ASP A 3 -2.13 -19.32 -11.44
N GLY A 4 -2.86 -18.22 -11.59
CA GLY A 4 -2.85 -17.11 -10.66
C GLY A 4 -1.55 -16.28 -10.62
N CYS A 5 -0.72 -16.30 -11.69
CA CYS A 5 0.51 -15.53 -11.77
C CYS A 5 0.74 -14.99 -13.19
N GLU A 6 0.96 -13.69 -13.31
CA GLU A 6 1.24 -13.03 -14.59
C GLU A 6 2.65 -12.43 -14.65
N SER A 7 3.25 -12.41 -15.84
CA SER A 7 4.57 -11.79 -16.07
C SER A 7 4.44 -10.29 -16.29
N LEU A 8 5.28 -9.51 -15.64
CA LEU A 8 5.36 -8.06 -15.76
C LEU A 8 6.48 -7.70 -16.76
N ASN A 9 6.10 -7.36 -17.99
CA ASN A 9 7.04 -7.17 -19.11
C ASN A 9 7.44 -5.72 -19.36
N SER A 10 6.93 -4.79 -18.54
CA SER A 10 7.27 -3.37 -18.59
C SER A 10 7.31 -2.79 -17.20
N CYS A 11 7.93 -1.64 -17.05
CA CYS A 11 7.97 -0.91 -15.80
C CYS A 11 6.55 -0.44 -15.39
N LEU A 12 6.11 -0.80 -14.20
CA LEU A 12 4.79 -0.46 -13.67
C LEU A 12 4.61 1.05 -13.41
N VAL A 13 5.73 1.80 -13.33
CA VAL A 13 5.70 3.24 -13.09
C VAL A 13 5.76 4.07 -14.37
N CYS A 14 6.61 3.71 -15.36
CA CYS A 14 6.84 4.56 -16.53
C CYS A 14 6.62 3.85 -17.87
N ASN A 15 6.08 2.63 -17.86
CA ASN A 15 5.78 1.79 -19.02
C ASN A 15 7.01 1.48 -19.93
N ASN A 16 8.24 1.75 -19.45
CA ASN A 16 9.46 1.38 -20.18
C ASN A 16 9.58 -0.14 -20.27
N THR A 17 9.85 -0.66 -21.46
CA THR A 17 10.05 -2.10 -21.72
C THR A 17 11.49 -2.55 -21.50
N ASP A 18 12.44 -1.62 -21.38
CA ASP A 18 13.82 -1.94 -21.04
C ASP A 18 13.98 -2.04 -19.52
N ILE A 19 13.59 -3.21 -19.01
CA ILE A 19 13.72 -3.60 -17.61
C ILE A 19 14.68 -4.80 -17.52
N LYS A 20 15.55 -4.80 -16.51
CA LYS A 20 16.60 -5.81 -16.34
C LYS A 20 16.46 -6.55 -15.03
N GLU A 21 16.57 -7.87 -15.07
CA GLU A 21 16.61 -8.69 -13.85
C GLU A 21 17.88 -8.35 -13.05
N VAL A 22 17.70 -8.04 -11.77
CA VAL A 22 18.79 -7.69 -10.84
C VAL A 22 18.88 -8.65 -9.65
N VAL A 23 17.81 -9.36 -9.34
CA VAL A 23 17.77 -10.40 -8.29
C VAL A 23 16.93 -11.57 -8.78
N ASP A 24 17.45 -12.79 -8.62
CA ASP A 24 16.70 -14.04 -8.85
C ASP A 24 16.75 -14.92 -7.60
N LEU A 25 15.62 -15.08 -6.92
CA LEU A 25 15.43 -15.96 -5.77
C LEU A 25 14.75 -17.29 -6.15
N GLY A 26 14.67 -17.59 -7.45
CA GLY A 26 14.07 -18.80 -7.99
C GLY A 26 12.53 -18.78 -7.86
N THR A 27 11.97 -19.91 -7.44
CA THR A 27 10.54 -20.05 -7.16
C THR A 27 10.33 -20.26 -5.66
N GLN A 28 9.44 -19.46 -5.05
CA GLN A 28 9.18 -19.48 -3.62
C GLN A 28 7.68 -19.66 -3.33
N PRO A 29 7.31 -20.23 -2.17
CA PRO A 29 5.93 -20.20 -1.70
C PRO A 29 5.52 -18.79 -1.30
N LEU A 30 4.22 -18.54 -1.12
CA LEU A 30 3.72 -17.27 -0.57
C LEU A 30 4.10 -17.15 0.91
N ALA A 31 4.64 -16.00 1.31
CA ALA A 31 5.24 -15.82 2.65
C ALA A 31 4.25 -15.99 3.80
N ASN A 32 2.99 -15.58 3.62
CA ASN A 32 1.95 -15.63 4.64
C ASN A 32 0.97 -16.81 4.49
N SER A 33 1.27 -17.78 3.60
CA SER A 33 0.47 -18.99 3.40
C SER A 33 0.99 -20.11 4.29
N PHE A 34 0.69 -20.05 5.60
CA PHE A 34 1.10 -21.09 6.55
C PHE A 34 0.23 -22.33 6.40
N LEU A 35 0.88 -23.49 6.32
CA LEU A 35 0.22 -24.79 6.16
C LEU A 35 0.11 -25.49 7.52
N ASP A 36 -1.06 -26.07 7.83
CA ASP A 36 -1.28 -26.88 9.04
C ASP A 36 -0.52 -28.21 9.01
N LYS A 37 -0.21 -28.69 7.81
CA LYS A 37 0.49 -29.96 7.57
C LYS A 37 1.54 -29.79 6.47
N PRO A 38 2.61 -30.62 6.47
CA PRO A 38 3.58 -30.60 5.38
C PRO A 38 2.93 -31.10 4.07
N GLU A 39 2.48 -30.15 3.26
CA GLU A 39 1.90 -30.38 1.94
C GLU A 39 2.76 -29.72 0.86
N ARG A 40 2.51 -30.08 -0.40
CA ARG A 40 3.21 -29.46 -1.52
C ARG A 40 2.58 -28.08 -1.78
N ASP A 41 3.31 -27.04 -1.39
CA ASP A 41 2.87 -25.65 -1.52
C ASP A 41 3.08 -25.16 -2.97
N PRO A 42 2.12 -24.42 -3.56
CA PRO A 42 2.33 -23.72 -4.81
C PRO A 42 3.51 -22.75 -4.72
N ARG A 43 4.33 -22.73 -5.78
CA ARG A 43 5.52 -21.87 -5.84
C ARG A 43 5.44 -20.96 -7.05
N TYR A 44 5.81 -19.71 -6.85
CA TYR A 44 5.78 -18.66 -7.87
C TYR A 44 7.18 -18.07 -8.07
N PRO A 45 7.51 -17.57 -9.28
CA PRO A 45 8.79 -16.90 -9.51
C PRO A 45 8.93 -15.68 -8.58
N LEU A 46 10.11 -15.57 -7.95
CA LEU A 46 10.43 -14.43 -7.08
C LEU A 46 11.72 -13.78 -7.58
N ARG A 47 11.57 -12.78 -8.43
CA ARG A 47 12.66 -12.08 -9.09
C ARG A 47 12.38 -10.60 -9.11
N VAL A 48 13.42 -9.78 -9.06
CA VAL A 48 13.31 -8.32 -9.12
C VAL A 48 13.92 -7.80 -10.43
N ASN A 49 13.18 -6.94 -11.11
CA ASN A 49 13.61 -6.19 -12.26
C ASN A 49 13.85 -4.73 -11.91
N ALA A 50 14.87 -4.12 -12.51
CA ALA A 50 15.16 -2.69 -12.43
C ALA A 50 14.82 -2.00 -13.74
N CYS A 51 14.22 -0.81 -13.66
CA CYS A 51 13.97 0.04 -14.81
C CYS A 51 15.09 1.07 -14.99
N ASP A 52 15.78 1.05 -16.12
CA ASP A 52 16.88 1.98 -16.42
C ASP A 52 16.39 3.43 -16.62
N LYS A 53 15.09 3.64 -16.89
CA LYS A 53 14.52 4.98 -17.17
C LYS A 53 14.16 5.74 -15.90
N CYS A 54 13.45 5.12 -14.93
CA CYS A 54 12.95 5.79 -13.73
C CYS A 54 13.54 5.23 -12.43
N SER A 55 14.44 4.26 -12.51
CA SER A 55 15.11 3.60 -11.38
C SER A 55 14.12 2.86 -10.45
N HIS A 56 12.94 2.51 -10.96
CA HIS A 56 11.98 1.70 -10.22
C HIS A 56 12.44 0.25 -10.16
N LEU A 57 12.28 -0.37 -8.99
CA LEU A 57 12.43 -1.81 -8.81
C LEU A 57 11.05 -2.45 -8.63
N GLN A 58 10.83 -3.58 -9.29
CA GLN A 58 9.57 -4.31 -9.21
C GLN A 58 9.80 -5.81 -9.32
N LEU A 59 8.84 -6.61 -8.88
CA LEU A 59 8.86 -8.03 -9.18
C LEU A 59 8.72 -8.27 -10.68
N SER A 60 9.25 -9.38 -11.16
CA SER A 60 9.09 -9.84 -12.55
C SER A 60 7.71 -10.45 -12.82
N HIS A 61 7.02 -10.84 -11.76
CA HIS A 61 5.70 -11.47 -11.80
C HIS A 61 4.81 -10.94 -10.69
N ALA A 62 3.51 -10.81 -10.96
CA ALA A 62 2.48 -10.53 -9.96
C ALA A 62 1.63 -11.78 -9.74
N VAL A 63 1.43 -12.13 -8.47
CA VAL A 63 0.49 -13.19 -8.07
C VAL A 63 -0.89 -12.58 -7.86
N ASP A 64 -1.94 -13.33 -8.18
CA ASP A 64 -3.33 -12.88 -7.98
C ASP A 64 -3.52 -12.43 -6.51
N PRO A 65 -3.91 -11.17 -6.29
CA PRO A 65 -4.13 -10.62 -4.95
C PRO A 65 -5.08 -11.44 -4.08
N LYS A 66 -6.05 -12.12 -4.69
CA LYS A 66 -7.02 -12.97 -3.97
C LYS A 66 -6.37 -14.13 -3.24
N LEU A 67 -5.24 -14.64 -3.76
CA LEU A 67 -4.48 -15.73 -3.13
C LEU A 67 -3.70 -15.25 -1.89
N MET A 68 -3.48 -13.94 -1.76
CA MET A 68 -2.65 -13.34 -0.71
C MET A 68 -3.48 -12.58 0.34
N TYR A 69 -4.53 -11.86 -0.08
CA TYR A 69 -5.15 -10.86 0.80
C TYR A 69 -6.57 -11.18 1.26
N ASN A 70 -7.32 -12.10 0.61
CA ASN A 70 -8.69 -12.41 1.03
C ASN A 70 -8.77 -12.99 2.45
N HIS A 71 -7.70 -13.67 2.91
CA HIS A 71 -7.54 -14.12 4.29
C HIS A 71 -6.15 -13.74 4.78
N TYR A 72 -6.04 -12.59 5.45
CA TYR A 72 -4.74 -12.03 5.80
C TYR A 72 -4.39 -12.25 7.26
N LEU A 73 -3.25 -12.88 7.52
CA LEU A 73 -2.87 -13.32 8.88
C LEU A 73 -2.25 -12.19 9.71
N TYR A 74 -1.63 -11.21 9.08
CA TYR A 74 -1.03 -10.10 9.81
C TYR A 74 -2.11 -9.14 10.34
N ARG A 75 -1.99 -8.76 11.61
CA ARG A 75 -2.83 -7.76 12.27
C ARG A 75 -1.99 -6.61 12.77
N SER A 76 -2.32 -5.40 12.32
CA SER A 76 -1.61 -4.16 12.66
C SER A 76 -1.62 -3.87 14.16
N GLY A 77 -2.72 -4.15 14.84
CA GLY A 77 -2.91 -3.90 16.26
C GLY A 77 -2.24 -4.90 17.23
N THR A 78 -1.31 -5.75 16.78
CA THR A 78 -0.73 -6.80 17.64
C THR A 78 0.36 -6.29 18.59
N THR A 79 1.11 -5.25 18.22
CA THR A 79 2.22 -4.73 19.03
C THR A 79 1.95 -3.34 19.57
N ASN A 80 2.35 -3.07 20.80
CA ASN A 80 2.21 -1.74 21.40
C ASN A 80 3.08 -0.69 20.70
N THR A 81 4.27 -1.06 20.26
CA THR A 81 5.18 -0.16 19.53
C THR A 81 4.52 0.37 18.27
N TYR A 82 3.85 -0.50 17.50
CA TYR A 82 3.19 -0.09 16.26
C TYR A 82 1.94 0.75 16.53
N LYS A 83 1.18 0.43 17.59
CA LYS A 83 0.04 1.28 18.02
C LYS A 83 0.49 2.69 18.40
N GLU A 84 1.58 2.84 19.16
CA GLU A 84 2.12 4.15 19.50
C GLU A 84 2.64 4.91 18.28
N TYR A 85 3.25 4.21 17.32
CA TYR A 85 3.61 4.79 16.03
C TYR A 85 2.37 5.31 15.29
N MET A 86 1.31 4.51 15.13
CA MET A 86 0.06 4.91 14.47
C MET A 86 -0.60 6.11 15.15
N LYS A 87 -0.59 6.15 16.48
CA LYS A 87 -1.09 7.28 17.27
C LYS A 87 -0.30 8.56 17.02
N ARG A 88 1.03 8.46 17.00
CA ARG A 88 1.90 9.59 16.68
C ARG A 88 1.68 10.06 15.25
N PHE A 89 1.60 9.13 14.31
CA PHE A 89 1.37 9.42 12.90
C PHE A 89 0.04 10.15 12.67
N ALA A 90 -1.07 9.66 13.27
CA ALA A 90 -2.36 10.32 13.17
C ALA A 90 -2.34 11.76 13.69
N LYS A 91 -1.67 12.00 14.82
CA LYS A 91 -1.48 13.37 15.35
C LYS A 91 -0.72 14.27 14.37
N LEU A 92 0.43 13.80 13.89
CA LEU A 92 1.28 14.56 12.98
C LEU A 92 0.57 14.87 11.66
N SER A 93 -0.22 13.94 11.11
CA SER A 93 -0.96 14.17 9.87
C SER A 93 -2.07 15.20 10.03
N VAL A 94 -2.80 15.17 11.16
CA VAL A 94 -3.83 16.16 11.49
C VAL A 94 -3.22 17.54 11.73
N GLU A 95 -2.13 17.63 12.49
CA GLU A 95 -1.38 18.88 12.72
C GLU A 95 -0.84 19.47 11.41
N ARG A 96 -0.32 18.61 10.53
CA ARG A 96 0.18 19.05 9.21
C ARG A 96 -0.94 19.57 8.33
N TYR A 97 -2.09 18.90 8.30
CA TYR A 97 -3.26 19.37 7.58
C TYR A 97 -3.69 20.75 8.06
N TYR A 98 -3.78 20.95 9.39
CA TYR A 98 -4.13 22.24 9.98
C TYR A 98 -3.13 23.32 9.61
N ASN A 99 -1.82 23.04 9.75
CA ASN A 99 -0.77 24.01 9.45
C ASN A 99 -0.74 24.42 7.97
N MET A 100 -1.12 23.52 7.06
CA MET A 100 -1.12 23.77 5.61
C MET A 100 -2.34 24.56 5.17
N TYR A 101 -3.52 24.25 5.70
CA TYR A 101 -4.79 24.79 5.20
C TYR A 101 -5.52 25.70 6.20
N ASN A 102 -5.04 25.83 7.41
CA ASN A 102 -5.70 26.53 8.52
C ASN A 102 -7.15 26.02 8.75
N LYS A 103 -7.33 24.70 8.59
CA LYS A 103 -8.61 24.00 8.76
C LYS A 103 -8.38 22.72 9.55
N VAL A 104 -9.33 22.34 10.39
CA VAL A 104 -9.33 21.04 11.07
C VAL A 104 -9.87 20.01 10.09
N PRO A 105 -9.16 18.88 9.83
CA PRO A 105 -9.70 17.82 8.99
C PRO A 105 -10.88 17.14 9.68
N SER A 106 -11.88 16.73 8.91
CA SER A 106 -13.11 16.09 9.39
C SER A 106 -13.20 14.61 9.02
N THR A 107 -12.51 14.21 7.95
CA THR A 107 -12.60 12.86 7.36
C THR A 107 -11.23 12.25 7.12
N VAL A 108 -11.15 10.94 7.29
CA VAL A 108 -9.98 10.15 6.89
C VAL A 108 -10.40 8.86 6.19
N LEU A 109 -9.70 8.53 5.11
CA LEU A 109 -9.77 7.23 4.43
C LEU A 109 -8.46 6.48 4.65
N ASP A 110 -8.53 5.24 5.12
CA ASP A 110 -7.38 4.32 5.25
C ASP A 110 -7.53 3.18 4.23
N VAL A 111 -6.61 3.14 3.26
CA VAL A 111 -6.60 2.15 2.18
C VAL A 111 -5.66 1.01 2.51
N GLY A 112 -6.23 -0.18 2.74
CA GLY A 112 -5.56 -1.30 3.40
C GLY A 112 -5.65 -1.16 4.91
N CYS A 113 -6.86 -0.88 5.43
CA CYS A 113 -7.06 -0.50 6.84
C CYS A 113 -6.87 -1.65 7.83
N ASN A 114 -6.69 -2.88 7.37
CA ASN A 114 -6.41 -4.07 8.16
C ASN A 114 -7.47 -4.24 9.29
N ASP A 115 -7.06 -4.32 10.54
CA ASP A 115 -7.97 -4.47 11.69
C ASP A 115 -8.54 -3.15 12.22
N GLY A 116 -8.31 -2.02 11.55
CA GLY A 116 -8.82 -0.69 11.92
C GLY A 116 -8.03 0.04 12.99
N THR A 117 -6.88 -0.50 13.43
CA THR A 117 -6.09 0.11 14.52
C THR A 117 -5.62 1.53 14.18
N GLN A 118 -5.27 1.83 12.91
CA GLN A 118 -4.93 3.20 12.49
C GLN A 118 -6.17 4.11 12.52
N LEU A 119 -7.31 3.62 12.08
CA LEU A 119 -8.59 4.35 12.09
C LEU A 119 -9.04 4.70 13.51
N ASP A 120 -8.80 3.82 14.50
CA ASP A 120 -9.06 4.10 15.92
C ASP A 120 -8.32 5.37 16.39
N GLN A 121 -7.09 5.60 15.91
CA GLN A 121 -6.31 6.78 16.30
C GLN A 121 -6.90 8.07 15.73
N TYR A 122 -7.37 8.05 14.49
CA TYR A 122 -8.06 9.19 13.88
C TYR A 122 -9.43 9.45 14.51
N LYS A 123 -10.19 8.40 14.82
CA LYS A 123 -11.46 8.51 15.55
C LYS A 123 -11.27 9.16 16.92
N ALA A 124 -10.22 8.80 17.64
CA ALA A 124 -9.86 9.42 18.91
C ALA A 124 -9.52 10.92 18.80
N LEU A 125 -9.14 11.38 17.61
CA LEU A 125 -8.91 12.80 17.29
C LEU A 125 -10.18 13.51 16.76
N GLY A 126 -11.33 12.80 16.69
CA GLY A 126 -12.62 13.36 16.30
C GLY A 126 -12.94 13.31 14.81
N LEU A 127 -12.15 12.62 13.99
CA LEU A 127 -12.44 12.46 12.57
C LEU A 127 -13.50 11.37 12.33
N THR A 128 -14.29 11.54 11.27
CA THR A 128 -15.10 10.47 10.70
C THR A 128 -14.16 9.56 9.89
N THR A 129 -14.25 8.26 10.17
CA THR A 129 -13.25 7.28 9.72
C THR A 129 -13.84 6.30 8.71
N TYR A 130 -13.17 6.16 7.59
CA TYR A 130 -13.51 5.27 6.50
C TYR A 130 -12.33 4.35 6.19
N GLY A 131 -12.60 3.10 5.82
CA GLY A 131 -11.57 2.14 5.49
C GLY A 131 -11.96 1.24 4.33
N VAL A 132 -10.96 0.74 3.61
CA VAL A 132 -11.11 -0.31 2.58
C VAL A 132 -10.06 -1.38 2.84
N ASP A 133 -10.49 -2.64 2.91
CA ASP A 133 -9.58 -3.79 3.05
C ASP A 133 -10.25 -5.06 2.53
N PRO A 134 -9.59 -5.89 1.70
CA PRO A 134 -10.20 -7.12 1.16
C PRO A 134 -10.26 -8.27 2.15
N ALA A 135 -9.56 -8.22 3.28
CA ALA A 135 -9.38 -9.34 4.21
C ALA A 135 -10.65 -9.66 5.00
N GLU A 136 -11.33 -10.75 4.63
CA GLU A 136 -12.59 -11.19 5.26
C GLU A 136 -12.45 -11.42 6.78
N ASN A 137 -11.35 -12.03 7.19
CA ASN A 137 -11.10 -12.34 8.60
C ASN A 137 -10.83 -11.09 9.46
N LEU A 138 -10.47 -9.96 8.84
CA LEU A 138 -10.19 -8.70 9.53
C LEU A 138 -11.38 -7.75 9.57
N TYR A 139 -12.32 -7.87 8.64
CA TYR A 139 -13.50 -7.01 8.54
C TYR A 139 -14.30 -6.91 9.84
N GLN A 140 -14.48 -8.01 10.58
CA GLN A 140 -15.18 -8.01 11.86
C GLN A 140 -14.55 -7.11 12.93
N TYR A 141 -13.27 -6.77 12.82
CA TYR A 141 -12.55 -5.88 13.73
C TYR A 141 -12.68 -4.43 13.27
N SER A 142 -12.35 -4.17 12.01
CA SER A 142 -12.34 -2.82 11.43
C SER A 142 -13.75 -2.22 11.35
N SER A 143 -14.76 -2.99 10.90
CA SER A 143 -16.14 -2.51 10.73
C SER A 143 -16.89 -2.24 12.04
N LYS A 144 -16.35 -2.68 13.19
CA LYS A 144 -17.00 -2.50 14.49
C LYS A 144 -17.17 -1.01 14.87
N ASN A 145 -16.18 -0.20 14.52
CA ASN A 145 -16.11 1.20 14.93
C ASN A 145 -16.02 2.19 13.77
N HIS A 146 -15.88 1.70 12.54
CA HIS A 146 -15.59 2.52 11.35
C HIS A 146 -16.50 2.13 10.20
N THR A 147 -16.67 3.02 9.24
CA THR A 147 -17.31 2.71 7.96
C THR A 147 -16.30 2.03 7.07
N VAL A 148 -16.39 0.71 6.90
CA VAL A 148 -15.42 -0.10 6.17
C VAL A 148 -16.07 -0.83 5.01
N ILE A 149 -15.40 -0.83 3.87
CA ILE A 149 -15.74 -1.64 2.71
C ILE A 149 -14.78 -2.83 2.65
N GLN A 150 -15.34 -4.03 2.61
CA GLN A 150 -14.60 -5.27 2.46
C GLN A 150 -14.43 -5.57 0.97
N ASP A 151 -13.51 -4.88 0.32
CA ASP A 151 -13.13 -5.07 -1.09
C ASP A 151 -11.75 -4.45 -1.35
N TYR A 152 -11.25 -4.63 -2.56
CA TYR A 152 -10.10 -3.89 -3.08
C TYR A 152 -10.49 -2.44 -3.39
N PHE A 153 -9.58 -1.51 -3.11
CA PHE A 153 -9.78 -0.12 -3.49
C PHE A 153 -9.66 0.03 -5.02
N ARG A 154 -10.68 0.65 -5.64
CA ARG A 154 -10.83 0.85 -7.09
C ARG A 154 -11.60 2.14 -7.38
N ASP A 155 -11.61 2.59 -8.62
CA ASP A 155 -12.30 3.80 -9.10
C ASP A 155 -13.84 3.75 -8.96
N ASP A 156 -14.41 2.57 -8.93
CA ASP A 156 -15.83 2.36 -8.67
C ASP A 156 -16.21 2.41 -7.17
N VAL A 157 -15.29 2.89 -6.31
CA VAL A 157 -15.50 3.10 -4.87
C VAL A 157 -16.51 4.23 -4.59
N ARG A 158 -17.58 4.29 -5.36
CA ARG A 158 -18.81 5.07 -5.04
C ARG A 158 -19.59 4.48 -3.86
N PHE A 159 -18.90 3.65 -3.08
CA PHE A 159 -19.45 2.93 -1.95
C PHE A 159 -19.58 3.81 -0.71
N PHE A 160 -18.83 4.90 -0.64
CA PHE A 160 -18.99 5.86 0.43
C PHE A 160 -19.94 6.97 -0.03
N GLU A 161 -20.89 7.36 0.83
CA GLU A 161 -21.67 8.59 0.62
C GLU A 161 -20.76 9.84 0.58
N GLN A 162 -19.59 9.72 1.20
CA GLN A 162 -18.53 10.71 1.17
C GLN A 162 -17.69 10.56 -0.12
N GLU A 163 -17.74 11.55 -0.99
CA GLU A 163 -17.02 11.51 -2.28
C GLU A 163 -15.53 11.87 -2.18
N HIS A 164 -15.15 12.72 -1.20
CA HIS A 164 -13.78 13.19 -1.04
C HIS A 164 -13.36 13.23 0.43
N PHE A 165 -12.07 13.01 0.70
CA PHE A 165 -11.52 12.91 2.04
C PHE A 165 -10.46 13.99 2.31
N ASP A 166 -10.42 14.52 3.54
CA ASP A 166 -9.40 15.49 3.95
C ASP A 166 -8.02 14.83 4.07
N ILE A 167 -7.97 13.65 4.70
CA ILE A 167 -6.76 12.85 4.86
C ILE A 167 -6.98 11.46 4.25
N ILE A 168 -6.02 11.03 3.44
CA ILE A 168 -5.98 9.67 2.93
C ILE A 168 -4.67 9.05 3.37
N VAL A 169 -4.73 7.86 3.95
CA VAL A 169 -3.53 7.15 4.41
C VAL A 169 -3.44 5.79 3.77
N MET A 170 -2.21 5.37 3.50
CA MET A 170 -1.88 4.10 2.91
C MET A 170 -0.54 3.63 3.47
N GLN A 171 -0.58 2.82 4.52
CA GLN A 171 0.62 2.37 5.21
C GLN A 171 0.89 0.89 4.89
N ASN A 172 2.06 0.63 4.28
CA ASN A 172 2.53 -0.69 3.90
C ASN A 172 1.62 -1.48 2.93
N SER A 173 0.72 -0.82 2.21
CA SER A 173 -0.18 -1.44 1.23
C SER A 173 0.07 -0.98 -0.21
N PHE A 174 0.72 0.18 -0.42
CA PHE A 174 0.99 0.71 -1.75
C PHE A 174 1.98 -0.14 -2.57
N ALA A 175 2.94 -0.81 -1.93
CA ALA A 175 3.87 -1.72 -2.59
C ALA A 175 3.18 -2.93 -3.24
N HIS A 176 1.95 -3.23 -2.84
CA HIS A 176 1.20 -4.41 -3.27
C HIS A 176 0.49 -4.23 -4.63
N GLN A 177 0.51 -3.03 -5.22
CA GLN A 177 -0.28 -2.72 -6.40
C GLN A 177 0.38 -3.21 -7.69
N SER A 178 -0.31 -4.05 -8.46
CA SER A 178 0.15 -4.48 -9.78
C SER A 178 -0.07 -3.43 -10.88
N ASN A 179 -0.90 -2.42 -10.63
CA ASN A 179 -1.10 -1.26 -11.48
C ASN A 179 -1.06 0.05 -10.68
N PRO A 180 0.12 0.48 -10.22
CA PRO A 180 0.26 1.65 -9.36
C PRO A 180 -0.11 2.98 -10.04
N GLN A 181 -0.04 3.06 -11.39
CA GLN A 181 -0.46 4.25 -12.13
C GLN A 181 -1.97 4.47 -11.99
N ARG A 182 -2.76 3.46 -12.35
CA ARG A 182 -4.22 3.52 -12.22
C ARG A 182 -4.63 3.72 -10.77
N PHE A 183 -3.98 3.01 -9.85
CA PHE A 183 -4.26 3.12 -8.44
C PHE A 183 -4.01 4.55 -7.87
N MET A 184 -2.97 5.24 -8.35
CA MET A 184 -2.70 6.62 -7.97
C MET A 184 -3.76 7.58 -8.53
N GLU A 185 -4.28 7.32 -9.74
CA GLU A 185 -5.40 8.06 -10.31
C GLU A 185 -6.67 7.86 -9.47
N ASP A 186 -6.98 6.63 -9.06
CA ASP A 186 -8.12 6.31 -8.21
C ASP A 186 -8.02 7.00 -6.83
N LEU A 187 -6.80 7.07 -6.25
CA LEU A 187 -6.55 7.84 -5.04
C LEU A 187 -6.79 9.34 -5.24
N ARG A 188 -6.35 9.90 -6.36
CA ARG A 188 -6.60 11.30 -6.70
C ARG A 188 -8.10 11.60 -6.82
N ASP A 189 -8.88 10.68 -7.39
CA ASP A 189 -10.30 10.88 -7.65
C ASP A 189 -11.14 10.95 -6.36
N VAL A 190 -10.62 10.47 -5.24
CA VAL A 190 -11.22 10.64 -3.90
C VAL A 190 -10.59 11.80 -3.10
N MET A 191 -9.80 12.65 -3.75
CA MET A 191 -9.19 13.85 -3.16
C MET A 191 -9.90 15.12 -3.62
N HIS A 192 -9.97 16.11 -2.75
CA HIS A 192 -10.28 17.51 -3.10
C HIS A 192 -9.00 18.37 -3.04
N ASN A 193 -9.07 19.63 -3.43
CA ASN A 193 -7.89 20.50 -3.56
C ASN A 193 -7.07 20.70 -2.26
N ASN A 194 -7.66 20.42 -1.11
CA ASN A 194 -6.98 20.53 0.20
C ASN A 194 -6.70 19.15 0.82
N SER A 195 -6.87 18.05 0.10
CA SER A 195 -6.56 16.72 0.64
C SER A 195 -5.07 16.51 0.83
N LEU A 196 -4.71 15.71 1.83
CA LEU A 196 -3.35 15.18 2.01
C LEU A 196 -3.37 13.66 1.89
N LEU A 197 -2.57 13.14 0.97
CA LEU A 197 -2.32 11.72 0.80
C LEU A 197 -0.98 11.34 1.44
N TYR A 198 -1.00 10.36 2.34
CA TYR A 198 0.19 9.81 3.00
C TYR A 198 0.41 8.37 2.54
N ILE A 199 1.56 8.11 1.95
CA ILE A 199 1.96 6.77 1.52
C ILE A 199 3.22 6.36 2.27
N GLN A 200 3.16 5.22 2.97
CA GLN A 200 4.32 4.50 3.48
C GLN A 200 4.46 3.21 2.66
N THR A 201 5.65 2.97 2.12
CA THR A 201 5.86 1.87 1.18
C THR A 201 7.30 1.34 1.21
N SER A 202 7.51 0.18 0.63
CA SER A 202 8.83 -0.43 0.48
C SER A 202 9.75 0.41 -0.41
N GLN A 203 11.02 0.48 -0.03
CA GLN A 203 12.03 1.30 -0.68
C GLN A 203 12.99 0.47 -1.53
N ALA A 204 13.46 1.03 -2.64
CA ALA A 204 14.44 0.42 -3.53
C ALA A 204 15.84 0.27 -2.88
N ASP A 205 16.14 1.05 -1.83
CA ASP A 205 17.42 0.98 -1.12
C ASP A 205 17.65 -0.37 -0.42
N MET A 206 16.61 -1.20 -0.23
CA MET A 206 16.75 -2.54 0.33
C MET A 206 17.79 -3.38 -0.43
N VAL A 207 17.89 -3.24 -1.76
CA VAL A 207 18.89 -3.95 -2.57
C VAL A 207 20.30 -3.51 -2.19
N ARG A 208 20.50 -2.20 -1.95
CA ARG A 208 21.80 -1.64 -1.52
C ARG A 208 22.13 -2.03 -0.09
N ASN A 209 21.12 -2.18 0.76
CA ASN A 209 21.27 -2.51 2.17
C ASN A 209 21.35 -4.02 2.42
N ASN A 210 21.21 -4.86 1.37
CA ASN A 210 21.12 -6.31 1.44
C ASN A 210 19.91 -6.81 2.28
N GLU A 211 18.82 -6.06 2.26
CA GLU A 211 17.55 -6.40 2.95
C GLU A 211 16.69 -7.32 2.06
N PHE A 212 17.24 -8.46 1.65
CA PHE A 212 16.60 -9.38 0.70
C PHE A 212 15.36 -10.08 1.29
N ASP A 213 15.21 -10.12 2.60
CA ASP A 213 14.05 -10.64 3.32
C ASP A 213 12.78 -9.78 3.11
N THR A 214 12.93 -8.54 2.64
CA THR A 214 11.81 -7.69 2.22
C THR A 214 11.28 -8.04 0.83
N ILE A 215 11.97 -8.93 0.08
CA ILE A 215 11.55 -9.41 -1.23
C ILE A 215 10.64 -10.63 -1.06
N TYR A 216 9.36 -10.45 -1.22
CA TYR A 216 8.35 -11.50 -1.25
C TYR A 216 7.15 -11.08 -2.12
N HIS A 217 6.27 -12.00 -2.46
CA HIS A 217 5.28 -11.80 -3.54
C HIS A 217 4.27 -10.69 -3.29
N GLU A 218 4.04 -10.29 -2.03
CA GLU A 218 3.15 -9.18 -1.71
C GLU A 218 3.78 -7.83 -2.07
N HIS A 219 5.11 -7.68 -1.98
CA HIS A 219 5.82 -6.46 -2.34
C HIS A 219 6.15 -6.45 -3.84
N VAL A 220 5.17 -6.11 -4.67
CA VAL A 220 5.33 -6.02 -6.13
C VAL A 220 6.26 -4.89 -6.54
N ASN A 221 6.28 -3.80 -5.76
CA ASN A 221 6.99 -2.56 -6.06
C ASN A 221 7.96 -2.14 -4.94
N PHE A 222 9.11 -1.60 -5.33
CA PHE A 222 10.10 -1.01 -4.43
C PHE A 222 10.48 0.37 -4.97
N TYR A 223 10.00 1.40 -4.31
CA TYR A 223 10.08 2.76 -4.83
C TYR A 223 11.39 3.45 -4.41
N CYS A 224 11.98 4.20 -5.35
CA CYS A 224 12.95 5.25 -5.02
C CYS A 224 12.27 6.63 -5.15
N ALA A 225 12.94 7.68 -4.70
CA ALA A 225 12.40 9.05 -4.79
C ALA A 225 12.02 9.44 -6.22
N ASN A 226 12.83 9.05 -7.22
CA ASN A 226 12.57 9.35 -8.64
C ASN A 226 11.34 8.62 -9.17
N SER A 227 11.20 7.31 -8.89
CA SER A 227 10.04 6.54 -9.38
C SER A 227 8.75 6.99 -8.69
N MET A 228 8.79 7.30 -7.39
CA MET A 228 7.63 7.84 -6.68
C MET A 228 7.24 9.22 -7.22
N LYS A 229 8.21 10.11 -7.43
CA LYS A 229 7.96 11.43 -8.00
C LYS A 229 7.30 11.31 -9.37
N HIS A 230 7.85 10.46 -10.24
CA HIS A 230 7.30 10.24 -11.58
C HIS A 230 5.83 9.78 -11.53
N LEU A 231 5.53 8.81 -10.67
CA LEU A 231 4.18 8.27 -10.50
C LEU A 231 3.18 9.32 -10.01
N VAL A 232 3.56 10.08 -8.98
CA VAL A 232 2.72 11.12 -8.38
C VAL A 232 2.43 12.25 -9.36
N GLU A 233 3.45 12.72 -10.09
CA GLU A 233 3.32 13.80 -11.10
C GLU A 233 2.47 13.36 -12.30
N GLN A 234 2.57 12.10 -12.74
CA GLN A 234 1.72 11.55 -13.81
C GLN A 234 0.23 11.58 -13.43
N ALA A 235 -0.10 11.34 -12.17
CA ALA A 235 -1.47 11.44 -11.68
C ALA A 235 -1.94 12.88 -11.44
N GLY A 236 -1.10 13.90 -11.71
CA GLY A 236 -1.43 15.31 -11.49
C GLY A 236 -1.36 15.75 -10.03
N LEU A 237 -0.69 14.98 -9.18
CA LEU A 237 -0.44 15.28 -7.77
C LEU A 237 0.95 15.89 -7.57
N THR A 238 1.17 16.52 -6.41
CA THR A 238 2.46 17.13 -6.05
C THR A 238 2.96 16.55 -4.74
N ILE A 239 4.23 16.13 -4.70
CA ILE A 239 4.88 15.72 -3.46
C ILE A 239 5.18 16.97 -2.64
N VAL A 240 4.62 17.06 -1.44
CA VAL A 240 4.84 18.17 -0.50
C VAL A 240 5.90 17.85 0.54
N ASP A 241 6.17 16.56 0.76
CA ASP A 241 7.22 16.08 1.65
C ASP A 241 7.60 14.63 1.32
N LEU A 242 8.86 14.29 1.53
CA LEU A 242 9.39 12.94 1.38
C LEU A 242 10.35 12.66 2.55
N SER A 243 10.08 11.57 3.27
CA SER A 243 10.94 11.09 4.33
C SER A 243 11.43 9.69 4.05
N LEU A 244 12.72 9.45 4.20
CA LEU A 244 13.37 8.14 4.10
C LEU A 244 13.71 7.64 5.52
N ILE A 245 12.80 7.80 6.46
CA ILE A 245 13.00 7.31 7.83
C ILE A 245 12.75 5.80 7.84
N HIS A 246 13.78 5.05 8.15
CA HIS A 246 13.63 3.66 8.56
C HIS A 246 12.94 3.64 9.94
N ILE A 247 11.87 2.91 9.99
CA ILE A 247 11.10 2.70 11.24
C ILE A 247 11.80 1.63 12.08
#